data_91ca41d6e40f536f21d786995e6f8260
#
_entry.id   91ca41d6e40f536f21d786995e6f8260
#
_cell.length_a   1.000
_cell.length_b   1.000
_cell.length_c   1.000
_cell.angle_alpha   90.00
_cell.angle_beta   90.00
_cell.angle_gamma   90.00
#
_symmetry.space_group_name_H-M   'P 1'
#
loop_
_entity.id
_entity.type
_entity.pdbx_description
1 polymer ?
#
loop_
_entity_poly.entity_id
_entity_poly.type
_entity_poly.pdbx_seq_one_letter_code
_entity_poly.pdbx_strand_id
1 'polypeptide(L)'
;GNINGTRTITVLDNNHYEFTAGGSDTATESVDGGGVRVTISGHPPTRQWDEQVFSQVNGFPQTVTFHEQRLFFGGVLALPDGVQASKVADFFNFDVGDAEDADSVQIQIGSDQVNEIRHLVSGRRLQILTSTSEFFMKPEVSKPITPTNIQIIRQSTLGSQLKAKPRIFDGATIFMQNNGK
;
A
#
# COMPACT_ATOMS: atom_id res chain seq x y z
N GLY A 1 -41.63 -4.15 0.34
CA GLY A 1 -41.69 -2.84 -0.32
C GLY A 1 -40.53 -2.68 -1.29
N ASN A 2 -40.80 -2.15 -2.47
CA ASN A 2 -39.75 -1.97 -3.50
C ASN A 2 -39.00 -0.67 -3.23
N ILE A 3 -37.73 -0.77 -2.85
CA ILE A 3 -36.83 0.35 -2.58
C ILE A 3 -36.05 0.81 -3.81
N ASN A 4 -36.52 0.52 -5.00
CA ASN A 4 -35.93 0.99 -6.25
C ASN A 4 -36.14 2.51 -6.41
N GLY A 5 -35.07 3.25 -6.62
CA GLY A 5 -35.08 4.69 -6.89
C GLY A 5 -33.91 5.42 -6.23
N THR A 6 -33.64 6.61 -6.73
CA THR A 6 -32.63 7.51 -6.13
C THR A 6 -33.15 8.01 -4.78
N ARG A 7 -32.38 7.90 -3.73
CA ARG A 7 -32.69 8.33 -2.39
C ARG A 7 -31.65 9.31 -1.87
N THR A 8 -32.08 10.28 -1.11
CA THR A 8 -31.18 11.14 -0.35
C THR A 8 -30.87 10.42 0.96
N ILE A 9 -29.60 10.24 1.22
CA ILE A 9 -29.10 9.65 2.47
C ILE A 9 -28.69 10.78 3.39
N THR A 10 -29.18 10.78 4.62
CA THR A 10 -28.73 11.68 5.68
C THR A 10 -27.77 10.89 6.58
N VAL A 11 -26.53 11.33 6.66
CA VAL A 11 -25.53 10.74 7.56
C VAL A 11 -25.74 11.35 8.94
N LEU A 12 -26.04 10.52 9.93
CA LEU A 12 -26.26 10.95 11.32
C LEU A 12 -24.95 10.93 12.12
N ASP A 13 -24.17 9.86 11.94
CA ASP A 13 -22.82 9.71 12.49
C ASP A 13 -22.00 8.73 11.65
N ASN A 14 -20.80 8.37 12.11
CA ASN A 14 -19.87 7.48 11.37
C ASN A 14 -20.42 6.06 11.11
N ASN A 15 -21.47 5.66 11.81
CA ASN A 15 -22.05 4.32 11.75
C ASN A 15 -23.54 4.30 11.44
N HIS A 16 -24.18 5.48 11.41
CA HIS A 16 -25.62 5.60 11.21
C HIS A 16 -25.96 6.54 10.07
N TYR A 17 -26.84 6.09 9.22
CA TYR A 17 -27.43 6.91 8.16
C TYR A 17 -28.93 6.61 8.05
N GLU A 18 -29.68 7.58 7.60
CA GLU A 18 -31.11 7.52 7.42
C GLU A 18 -31.48 7.78 5.97
N PHE A 19 -32.44 7.05 5.45
CA PHE A 19 -33.07 7.34 4.17
C PHE A 19 -34.56 7.08 4.25
N THR A 20 -35.34 7.88 3.55
CA THR A 20 -36.79 7.69 3.47
C THR A 20 -37.14 6.70 2.37
N ALA A 21 -37.65 5.53 2.71
CA ALA A 21 -38.21 4.59 1.75
C ALA A 21 -39.62 5.07 1.34
N GLY A 22 -39.80 5.33 0.05
CA GLY A 22 -41.12 5.68 -0.49
C GLY A 22 -41.97 4.40 -0.67
N GLY A 23 -43.03 4.28 0.09
CA GLY A 23 -44.02 3.17 0.01
C GLY A 23 -44.86 3.13 1.27
N SER A 24 -46.08 2.60 1.17
CA SER A 24 -47.05 2.55 2.27
C SER A 24 -46.75 1.48 3.33
N ASP A 25 -45.57 0.89 3.33
CA ASP A 25 -45.18 -0.14 4.30
C ASP A 25 -43.91 0.32 5.01
N THR A 26 -44.13 0.95 6.15
CA THR A 26 -43.07 1.34 7.07
C THR A 26 -42.84 0.22 8.10
N ALA A 27 -42.27 -0.87 7.69
CA ALA A 27 -41.61 -1.76 8.63
C ALA A 27 -40.23 -1.15 8.95
N THR A 28 -40.05 -0.68 10.15
CA THR A 28 -38.73 -0.31 10.68
C THR A 28 -37.98 -1.61 10.92
N GLU A 29 -37.24 -2.08 9.93
CA GLU A 29 -36.25 -3.11 10.17
C GLU A 29 -35.01 -2.45 10.71
N SER A 30 -34.71 -2.64 11.97
CA SER A 30 -33.39 -2.40 12.51
C SER A 30 -32.47 -3.50 11.98
N VAL A 31 -31.57 -3.16 11.12
CA VAL A 31 -30.50 -4.07 10.68
C VAL A 31 -29.48 -4.12 11.81
N ASP A 32 -29.69 -5.03 12.72
CA ASP A 32 -28.75 -5.29 13.80
C ASP A 32 -27.67 -6.24 13.27
N GLY A 33 -26.46 -5.73 13.14
CA GLY A 33 -25.23 -6.53 13.02
C GLY A 33 -24.89 -7.14 11.68
N GLY A 34 -25.15 -6.51 10.56
CA GLY A 34 -24.69 -7.07 9.30
C GLY A 34 -24.82 -6.09 8.13
N GLY A 35 -23.72 -5.69 7.62
CA GLY A 35 -23.47 -4.95 6.40
C GLY A 35 -24.67 -4.41 5.61
N VAL A 36 -24.92 -3.13 5.71
CA VAL A 36 -25.84 -2.45 4.82
C VAL A 36 -25.29 -2.51 3.41
N ARG A 37 -25.98 -3.20 2.51
CA ARG A 37 -25.66 -3.20 1.10
C ARG A 37 -26.26 -1.98 0.44
N VAL A 38 -25.49 -0.94 0.22
CA VAL A 38 -25.89 0.19 -0.62
C VAL A 38 -25.65 -0.20 -2.10
N THR A 39 -26.72 -0.48 -2.83
CA THR A 39 -26.64 -0.68 -4.28
C THR A 39 -26.89 0.68 -4.93
N ILE A 40 -25.87 1.30 -5.48
CA ILE A 40 -26.01 2.50 -6.28
C ILE A 40 -26.53 2.06 -7.66
N SER A 41 -27.77 2.45 -7.95
CA SER A 41 -28.41 2.17 -9.24
C SER A 41 -27.65 2.85 -10.37
N GLY A 42 -27.14 2.07 -11.31
CA GLY A 42 -26.39 2.55 -12.47
C GLY A 42 -24.88 2.26 -12.44
N HIS A 43 -24.36 1.78 -11.34
CA HIS A 43 -22.99 1.27 -11.26
C HIS A 43 -23.04 -0.19 -10.79
N PRO A 44 -22.26 -1.09 -11.38
CA PRO A 44 -22.15 -2.44 -10.84
C PRO A 44 -21.71 -2.35 -9.38
N PRO A 45 -22.21 -3.23 -8.48
CA PRO A 45 -21.73 -3.26 -7.11
C PRO A 45 -20.21 -3.45 -7.13
N THR A 46 -19.48 -2.59 -6.43
CA THR A 46 -18.05 -2.79 -6.30
C THR A 46 -17.82 -4.12 -5.60
N ARG A 47 -17.11 -5.01 -6.28
CA ARG A 47 -16.74 -6.32 -5.72
C ARG A 47 -15.49 -6.24 -4.88
N GLN A 48 -14.82 -5.10 -4.92
CA GLN A 48 -13.54 -4.88 -4.29
C GLN A 48 -13.71 -3.78 -3.25
N TRP A 49 -13.43 -4.13 -2.02
CA TRP A 49 -13.34 -3.21 -0.90
C TRP A 49 -11.87 -3.09 -0.57
N ASP A 50 -11.29 -1.95 -0.92
CA ASP A 50 -9.89 -1.68 -0.65
C ASP A 50 -9.76 -0.87 0.63
N GLU A 51 -8.91 -1.33 1.54
CA GLU A 51 -8.51 -0.57 2.70
C GLU A 51 -7.41 0.42 2.32
N GLN A 52 -7.44 1.61 2.90
CA GLN A 52 -6.37 2.57 2.68
C GLN A 52 -5.03 1.99 3.12
N VAL A 53 -4.05 1.99 2.22
CA VAL A 53 -2.69 1.51 2.49
C VAL A 53 -2.07 2.27 3.67
N PHE A 54 -2.31 3.58 3.75
CA PHE A 54 -1.82 4.47 4.81
C PHE A 54 -3.00 5.04 5.57
N SER A 55 -3.10 4.74 6.85
CA SER A 55 -4.18 5.21 7.73
C SER A 55 -3.68 5.31 9.18
N GLN A 56 -4.51 5.84 10.06
CA GLN A 56 -4.19 5.84 11.49
C GLN A 56 -4.17 4.41 12.08
N VAL A 57 -4.85 3.47 11.45
CA VAL A 57 -4.88 2.06 11.85
C VAL A 57 -3.66 1.32 11.32
N ASN A 58 -3.37 1.44 10.02
CA ASN A 58 -2.26 0.75 9.36
C ASN A 58 -0.91 1.44 9.58
N GLY A 59 -0.92 2.70 9.97
CA GLY A 59 0.27 3.52 10.11
C GLY A 59 0.67 4.21 8.80
N PHE A 60 1.81 4.89 8.86
CA PHE A 60 2.38 5.63 7.74
C PHE A 60 3.77 5.11 7.41
N PRO A 61 4.23 5.26 6.15
CA PRO A 61 5.53 4.76 5.74
C PRO A 61 6.67 5.53 6.41
N GLN A 62 7.75 4.82 6.75
CA GLN A 62 8.95 5.41 7.33
C GLN A 62 9.87 6.03 6.28
N THR A 63 9.80 5.56 5.05
CA THR A 63 10.69 5.97 3.97
C THR A 63 9.95 6.08 2.65
N VAL A 64 10.44 7.00 1.81
CA VAL A 64 9.88 7.28 0.49
C VAL A 64 11.00 7.58 -0.51
N THR A 65 10.85 7.13 -1.73
CA THR A 65 11.77 7.46 -2.83
C THR A 65 11.09 7.32 -4.19
N PHE A 66 11.60 8.04 -5.18
CA PHE A 66 11.24 7.82 -6.58
C PHE A 66 12.22 6.85 -7.24
N HIS A 67 11.71 5.90 -7.99
CA HIS A 67 12.52 4.97 -8.78
C HIS A 67 11.73 4.47 -9.99
N GLU A 68 12.33 4.45 -11.17
CA GLU A 68 11.73 3.97 -12.43
C GLU A 68 10.27 4.44 -12.65
N GLN A 69 10.04 5.76 -12.59
CA GLN A 69 8.74 6.41 -12.79
C GLN A 69 7.64 5.98 -11.81
N ARG A 70 8.01 5.46 -10.65
CA ARG A 70 7.10 5.10 -9.57
C ARG A 70 7.50 5.78 -8.27
N LEU A 71 6.52 6.06 -7.42
CA LEU A 71 6.73 6.49 -6.04
C LEU A 71 6.71 5.27 -5.14
N PHE A 72 7.80 5.01 -4.44
CA PHE A 72 7.96 3.89 -3.53
C PHE A 72 7.85 4.33 -2.08
N PHE A 73 7.11 3.58 -1.31
CA PHE A 73 7.00 3.67 0.14
C PHE A 73 7.43 2.36 0.80
N GLY A 74 7.97 2.45 2.01
CA GLY A 74 8.32 1.27 2.80
C GLY A 74 8.24 1.50 4.30
N GLY A 75 8.09 0.40 5.04
CA GLY A 75 8.10 0.44 6.49
C GLY A 75 6.81 1.02 7.09
N VAL A 76 5.65 0.60 6.62
CA VAL A 76 4.36 0.91 7.25
C VAL A 76 4.22 0.09 8.52
N LEU A 77 3.64 0.66 9.58
CA LEU A 77 3.56 0.00 10.89
C LEU A 77 2.88 -1.38 10.84
N ALA A 78 1.77 -1.49 10.10
CA ALA A 78 1.07 -2.77 9.93
C ALA A 78 1.81 -3.75 9.03
N LEU A 79 2.72 -3.28 8.18
CA LEU A 79 3.49 -4.08 7.24
C LEU A 79 4.95 -3.56 7.20
N PRO A 80 5.74 -3.80 8.27
CA PRO A 80 7.06 -3.19 8.44
C PRO A 80 8.08 -3.63 7.40
N ASP A 81 7.91 -4.79 6.80
CA ASP A 81 8.73 -5.38 5.74
C ASP A 81 8.10 -5.24 4.34
N GLY A 82 7.02 -4.46 4.23
CA GLY A 82 6.31 -4.21 2.99
C GLY A 82 6.84 -3.02 2.21
N VAL A 83 6.90 -3.17 0.90
CA VAL A 83 7.16 -2.11 -0.07
C VAL A 83 5.93 -1.90 -0.93
N GLN A 84 5.48 -0.67 -1.04
CA GLN A 84 4.39 -0.26 -1.91
C GLN A 84 4.92 0.71 -2.96
N ALA A 85 4.51 0.54 -4.21
CA ALA A 85 4.84 1.45 -5.29
C ALA A 85 3.58 1.89 -6.04
N SER A 86 3.56 3.15 -6.44
CA SER A 86 2.48 3.71 -7.25
C SER A 86 2.39 3.07 -8.64
N LYS A 87 1.32 3.32 -9.36
CA LYS A 87 1.25 3.09 -10.81
C LYS A 87 2.35 3.87 -11.52
N VAL A 88 2.72 3.41 -12.72
CA VAL A 88 3.73 4.08 -13.54
C VAL A 88 3.25 5.48 -13.92
N ALA A 89 4.06 6.50 -13.65
CA ALA A 89 3.80 7.91 -13.92
C ALA A 89 2.53 8.49 -13.24
N ASP A 90 1.85 7.72 -12.40
CA ASP A 90 0.73 8.17 -11.57
C ASP A 90 1.06 7.95 -10.09
N PHE A 91 1.75 8.92 -9.50
CA PHE A 91 2.44 8.81 -8.21
C PHE A 91 1.49 8.74 -6.99
N PHE A 92 0.23 9.08 -7.16
CA PHE A 92 -0.75 9.04 -6.07
C PHE A 92 -1.75 7.91 -6.19
N ASN A 93 -1.61 7.07 -7.20
CA ASN A 93 -2.47 5.93 -7.45
C ASN A 93 -1.77 4.63 -7.03
N PHE A 94 -2.31 3.96 -6.02
CA PHE A 94 -1.82 2.71 -5.45
C PHE A 94 -2.80 1.55 -5.68
N ASP A 95 -3.74 1.72 -6.61
CA ASP A 95 -4.65 0.66 -7.00
C ASP A 95 -3.88 -0.47 -7.69
N VAL A 96 -4.00 -1.67 -7.14
CA VAL A 96 -3.28 -2.86 -7.64
C VAL A 96 -3.85 -3.40 -8.95
N GLY A 97 -5.07 -2.99 -9.33
CA GLY A 97 -5.71 -3.37 -10.57
C GLY A 97 -5.75 -4.87 -10.82
N ASP A 98 -5.50 -5.26 -12.06
CA ASP A 98 -5.42 -6.65 -12.52
C ASP A 98 -3.97 -7.16 -12.58
N ALA A 99 -3.02 -6.46 -11.97
CA ALA A 99 -1.57 -6.71 -11.98
C ALA A 99 -0.94 -6.58 -13.38
N GLU A 100 -1.41 -5.61 -14.15
CA GLU A 100 -0.77 -5.23 -15.41
C GLU A 100 0.58 -4.55 -15.16
N ASP A 101 1.42 -4.44 -16.20
CA ASP A 101 2.78 -3.89 -16.08
C ASP A 101 2.83 -2.46 -15.52
N ALA A 102 1.81 -1.65 -15.76
CA ALA A 102 1.70 -0.28 -15.28
C ALA A 102 1.04 -0.15 -13.89
N ASP A 103 0.42 -1.20 -13.39
CA ASP A 103 -0.29 -1.18 -12.11
C ASP A 103 0.64 -1.01 -10.91
N SER A 104 0.06 -0.65 -9.77
CA SER A 104 0.81 -0.48 -8.54
C SER A 104 1.41 -1.81 -8.05
N VAL A 105 2.48 -1.70 -7.28
CA VAL A 105 3.19 -2.87 -6.74
C VAL A 105 3.04 -2.89 -5.24
N GLN A 106 2.63 -4.03 -4.71
CA GLN A 106 2.68 -4.32 -3.29
C GLN A 106 3.41 -5.64 -3.09
N ILE A 107 4.55 -5.58 -2.40
CA ILE A 107 5.38 -6.75 -2.17
C ILE A 107 5.92 -6.75 -0.73
N GLN A 108 6.02 -7.92 -0.15
CA GLN A 108 6.60 -8.13 1.17
C GLN A 108 7.93 -8.86 1.06
N ILE A 109 8.90 -8.50 1.89
CA ILE A 109 10.18 -9.19 1.95
C ILE A 109 9.95 -10.55 2.61
N GLY A 110 10.00 -11.62 1.82
CA GLY A 110 9.95 -12.99 2.33
C GLY A 110 11.26 -13.35 3.02
N SER A 111 11.31 -13.27 4.33
CA SER A 111 12.48 -13.69 5.12
C SER A 111 12.03 -14.35 6.43
N ASP A 112 12.93 -15.17 7.02
CA ASP A 112 12.67 -15.86 8.28
C ASP A 112 12.54 -14.94 9.50
N GLN A 113 12.83 -13.65 9.33
CA GLN A 113 12.75 -12.62 10.36
C GLN A 113 12.03 -11.39 9.82
N VAL A 114 11.28 -10.70 10.68
CA VAL A 114 10.70 -9.40 10.33
C VAL A 114 11.83 -8.39 10.14
N ASN A 115 11.97 -7.92 8.90
CA ASN A 115 12.96 -6.93 8.49
C ASN A 115 12.28 -5.58 8.34
N GLU A 116 12.19 -4.81 9.42
CA GLU A 116 11.64 -3.46 9.37
C GLU A 116 12.41 -2.61 8.34
N ILE A 117 11.72 -2.12 7.34
CA ILE A 117 12.30 -1.25 6.31
C ILE A 117 12.55 0.12 6.91
N ARG A 118 13.80 0.57 6.88
CA ARG A 118 14.24 1.86 7.42
C ARG A 118 14.50 2.88 6.34
N HIS A 119 15.09 2.45 5.23
CA HIS A 119 15.42 3.34 4.12
C HIS A 119 15.22 2.65 2.77
N LEU A 120 14.73 3.44 1.82
CA LEU A 120 14.72 3.12 0.41
C LEU A 120 15.70 4.05 -0.31
N VAL A 121 16.59 3.50 -1.12
CA VAL A 121 17.61 4.25 -1.84
C VAL A 121 17.52 3.93 -3.32
N SER A 122 17.18 4.95 -4.12
CA SER A 122 17.13 4.85 -5.57
C SER A 122 18.52 5.04 -6.15
N GLY A 123 19.11 3.96 -6.59
CA GLY A 123 20.37 3.94 -7.34
C GLY A 123 20.16 3.29 -8.71
N ARG A 124 21.14 2.55 -9.18
CA ARG A 124 21.00 1.71 -10.38
C ARG A 124 19.92 0.64 -10.21
N ARG A 125 19.66 0.25 -8.96
CA ARG A 125 18.58 -0.61 -8.52
C ARG A 125 17.96 0.02 -7.27
N LEU A 126 16.72 -0.30 -6.98
CA LEU A 126 16.11 0.10 -5.71
C LEU A 126 16.73 -0.73 -4.59
N GLN A 127 17.41 -0.08 -3.66
CA GLN A 127 17.97 -0.70 -2.48
C GLN A 127 17.00 -0.53 -1.31
N ILE A 128 16.82 -1.59 -0.55
CA ILE A 128 15.96 -1.65 0.62
C ILE A 128 16.83 -1.96 1.82
N LEU A 129 17.02 -0.97 2.68
CA LEU A 129 17.82 -1.10 3.89
C LEU A 129 16.88 -1.34 5.07
N THR A 130 17.08 -2.46 5.75
CA THR A 130 16.22 -2.87 6.87
C THR A 130 16.98 -2.84 8.20
N SER A 131 16.28 -3.19 9.26
CA SER A 131 16.86 -3.29 10.62
C SER A 131 17.97 -4.33 10.74
N THR A 132 17.95 -5.39 9.94
CA THR A 132 18.85 -6.54 10.07
C THR A 132 19.59 -6.91 8.80
N SER A 133 19.14 -6.44 7.63
CA SER A 133 19.68 -6.86 6.34
C SER A 133 19.51 -5.77 5.29
N GLU A 134 20.26 -5.88 4.21
CA GLU A 134 20.15 -5.05 3.03
C GLU A 134 19.70 -5.91 1.85
N PHE A 135 18.70 -5.40 1.14
CA PHE A 135 18.15 -6.03 -0.05
C PHE A 135 18.21 -5.08 -1.23
N PHE A 136 18.10 -5.63 -2.41
CA PHE A 136 17.81 -4.84 -3.60
C PHE A 136 16.65 -5.47 -4.38
N MET A 137 15.86 -4.60 -4.96
CA MET A 137 14.79 -4.99 -5.86
C MET A 137 15.35 -5.08 -7.27
N LYS A 138 15.11 -6.19 -7.93
CA LYS A 138 15.55 -6.47 -9.29
C LYS A 138 14.35 -6.92 -10.11
N PRO A 139 14.09 -6.28 -11.26
CA PRO A 139 13.19 -6.87 -12.23
C PRO A 139 13.84 -8.13 -12.83
N GLU A 140 13.02 -9.04 -13.30
CA GLU A 140 13.51 -10.15 -14.11
C GLU A 140 14.12 -9.60 -15.39
N VAL A 141 15.26 -10.10 -15.78
CA VAL A 141 16.14 -9.71 -16.88
C VAL A 141 15.65 -8.59 -17.82
N SER A 142 16.29 -7.40 -17.72
CA SER A 142 16.16 -6.25 -18.64
C SER A 142 14.76 -5.66 -18.86
N LYS A 143 13.84 -5.91 -17.93
CA LYS A 143 12.49 -5.33 -17.94
C LYS A 143 12.33 -4.29 -16.83
N PRO A 144 11.40 -3.34 -16.95
CA PRO A 144 11.06 -2.45 -15.85
C PRO A 144 10.44 -3.22 -14.69
N ILE A 145 10.37 -2.59 -13.51
CA ILE A 145 9.68 -3.16 -12.35
C ILE A 145 8.18 -3.21 -12.62
N THR A 146 7.61 -4.42 -12.61
CA THR A 146 6.17 -4.67 -12.78
C THR A 146 5.66 -5.56 -11.66
N PRO A 147 4.35 -5.60 -11.37
CA PRO A 147 3.80 -6.42 -10.29
C PRO A 147 4.19 -7.91 -10.36
N THR A 148 4.42 -8.42 -11.56
CA THR A 148 4.63 -9.85 -11.82
C THR A 148 6.09 -10.26 -11.98
N ASN A 149 7.05 -9.30 -12.11
CA ASN A 149 8.45 -9.64 -12.42
C ASN A 149 9.47 -9.19 -11.36
N ILE A 150 9.01 -8.90 -10.14
CA ILE A 150 9.88 -8.40 -9.08
C ILE A 150 10.53 -9.54 -8.31
N GLN A 151 11.84 -9.41 -8.11
CA GLN A 151 12.61 -10.23 -7.18
C GLN A 151 13.28 -9.36 -6.14
N ILE A 152 13.13 -9.71 -4.86
CA ILE A 152 13.87 -9.10 -3.76
C ILE A 152 15.01 -10.03 -3.39
N ILE A 153 16.24 -9.53 -3.53
CA ILE A 153 17.46 -10.32 -3.29
C ILE A 153 18.20 -9.72 -2.11
N ARG A 154 18.51 -10.55 -1.11
CA ARG A 154 19.35 -10.15 0.03
C ARG A 154 20.79 -9.98 -0.41
N GLN A 155 21.39 -8.85 -0.08
CA GLN A 155 22.75 -8.49 -0.40
C GLN A 155 23.69 -8.72 0.77
N SER A 156 23.29 -8.29 1.96
CA SER A 156 24.08 -8.38 3.19
C SER A 156 23.18 -8.46 4.43
N THR A 157 23.78 -8.69 5.58
CA THR A 157 23.09 -8.90 6.87
C THR A 157 23.66 -7.97 7.94
N LEU A 158 23.93 -6.72 7.58
CA LEU A 158 24.55 -5.74 8.49
C LEU A 158 23.50 -4.94 9.27
N GLY A 159 22.35 -4.69 8.65
CA GLY A 159 21.30 -3.82 9.17
C GLY A 159 21.69 -2.35 9.15
N SER A 160 20.73 -1.49 8.87
CA SER A 160 20.96 -0.04 8.79
C SER A 160 20.41 0.69 10.00
N GLN A 161 21.03 1.82 10.36
CA GLN A 161 20.57 2.68 11.44
C GLN A 161 19.40 3.57 10.97
N LEU A 162 18.31 3.65 11.76
CA LEU A 162 17.11 4.42 11.39
C LEU A 162 17.39 5.93 11.27
N LYS A 163 18.16 6.48 12.19
CA LYS A 163 18.37 7.94 12.28
C LYS A 163 19.40 8.48 11.27
N ALA A 164 20.25 7.62 10.71
CA ALA A 164 21.29 8.00 9.77
C ALA A 164 20.85 7.70 8.34
N LYS A 165 20.43 8.74 7.60
CA LYS A 165 19.99 8.58 6.21
C LYS A 165 21.16 8.15 5.32
N PRO A 166 21.01 7.07 4.54
CA PRO A 166 21.99 6.65 3.55
C PRO A 166 22.27 7.74 2.50
N ARG A 167 23.48 7.73 1.96
CA ARG A 167 23.89 8.64 0.88
C ARG A 167 24.56 7.85 -0.24
N ILE A 168 24.34 8.31 -1.45
CA ILE A 168 25.06 7.79 -2.61
C ILE A 168 26.28 8.68 -2.83
N PHE A 169 27.43 8.06 -2.86
CA PHE A 169 28.70 8.70 -3.17
C PHE A 169 29.47 7.85 -4.18
N ASP A 170 29.84 8.43 -5.31
CA ASP A 170 30.57 7.77 -6.40
C ASP A 170 29.96 6.41 -6.81
N GLY A 171 28.62 6.37 -6.94
CA GLY A 171 27.90 5.15 -7.31
C GLY A 171 27.74 4.10 -6.21
N ALA A 172 28.38 4.28 -5.05
CA ALA A 172 28.23 3.41 -3.89
C ALA A 172 27.24 4.01 -2.87
N THR A 173 26.49 3.16 -2.21
CA THR A 173 25.62 3.58 -1.11
C THR A 173 26.36 3.46 0.22
N ILE A 174 26.52 4.58 0.90
CA ILE A 174 27.10 4.66 2.24
C ILE A 174 25.98 4.74 3.24
N PHE A 175 25.97 3.86 4.22
CA PHE A 175 25.01 3.85 5.32
C PHE A 175 25.69 3.49 6.63
N MET A 176 25.06 3.88 7.73
CA MET A 176 25.52 3.50 9.08
C MET A 176 24.85 2.18 9.46
N GLN A 177 25.66 1.23 9.92
CA GLN A 177 25.14 -0.04 10.41
C GLN A 177 24.35 0.13 11.72
N ASN A 178 23.46 -0.83 12.01
CA ASN A 178 22.63 -0.78 13.21
C ASN A 178 23.44 -0.78 14.51
N ASN A 179 24.65 -1.33 14.49
CA ASN A 179 25.59 -1.36 15.62
C ASN A 179 26.55 -0.15 15.69
N GLY A 180 26.30 0.91 14.93
CA GLY A 180 27.07 2.16 14.96
C GLY A 180 28.41 2.12 14.23
N LYS A 181 28.64 1.15 13.35
CA LYS A 181 29.82 1.08 12.47
C LYS A 181 29.55 1.64 11.10
#